data_29cea1de9ab36e9d734703a89bb7fa4f
#
_entry.id   29cea1de9ab36e9d734703a89bb7fa4f
#
_cell.length_a   1.000
_cell.length_b   1.000
_cell.length_c   1.000
_cell.angle_alpha   90.00
_cell.angle_beta   90.00
_cell.angle_gamma   90.00
#
_symmetry.space_group_name_H-M   'P 1'
#
loop_
_entity.id
_entity.type
_entity.pdbx_description
1 polymer ?
#
loop_
_entity_poly.entity_id
_entity_poly.type
_entity_poly.pdbx_seq_one_letter_code
_entity_poly.pdbx_strand_id
1 'polypeptide(L)'
;MEKKLPPNLGDLSSSVLIFAICRRNQEASAQHQTELTFWSPNAEKQPRQIPRPTEETWPPAIPSLSKWRNSACDCFDILHWNANSIAARVGGWEHPTILHLHIARLMLLAPVQHIQKLAVYPLAPLTSPNSIPAAHMTARYHTLRWAIRDQYKARLCIVHAGALLWHVRRYSSNSFLEPFGVYAATLIIWAYSISMQTMRSHNLPQAIVPEPQPLPHHSTRQEEPSIGETVLESEDSDCETEPTVIQLDRPCDDEIVQAYVRFGHNMSARMHRVGDICEASAPRRILKQGIRLLTSDVTDPDG
;
A
#
# COMPACT_ATOMS: atom_id res chain seq x y z
N MET A 1 27.99 -4.75 2.78
CA MET A 1 28.10 -5.27 1.41
C MET A 1 27.51 -4.21 0.49
N GLU A 2 28.30 -3.66 -0.39
CA GLU A 2 27.84 -2.59 -1.29
C GLU A 2 27.03 -3.21 -2.44
N LYS A 3 25.79 -2.76 -2.61
CA LYS A 3 24.90 -3.23 -3.68
C LYS A 3 25.25 -2.46 -4.97
N LYS A 4 25.97 -3.08 -5.90
CA LYS A 4 26.32 -2.49 -7.20
C LYS A 4 25.73 -3.31 -8.33
N LEU A 5 25.21 -2.63 -9.35
CA LEU A 5 24.79 -3.29 -10.58
C LEU A 5 26.02 -3.61 -11.44
N PRO A 6 26.01 -4.76 -12.15
CA PRO A 6 26.98 -5.03 -13.18
C PRO A 6 26.94 -3.95 -14.26
N PRO A 7 28.08 -3.52 -14.81
CA PRO A 7 28.06 -2.65 -15.97
C PRO A 7 27.40 -3.38 -17.14
N ASN A 8 26.58 -2.67 -17.92
CA ASN A 8 25.88 -3.18 -19.10
C ASN A 8 24.79 -4.23 -18.80
N LEU A 9 24.04 -4.07 -17.71
CA LEU A 9 22.87 -4.89 -17.44
C LEU A 9 21.78 -4.59 -18.49
N GLY A 10 21.51 -5.55 -19.39
CA GLY A 10 20.45 -5.43 -20.40
C GLY A 10 19.06 -5.62 -19.82
N ASP A 11 18.04 -5.28 -20.61
CA ASP A 11 16.63 -5.28 -20.20
C ASP A 11 16.12 -6.64 -19.72
N LEU A 12 16.43 -7.68 -20.49
CA LEU A 12 16.08 -9.05 -20.12
C LEU A 12 16.74 -9.46 -18.81
N SER A 13 18.02 -9.15 -18.65
CA SER A 13 18.78 -9.44 -17.43
C SER A 13 18.22 -8.69 -16.23
N SER A 14 17.81 -7.42 -16.41
CA SER A 14 17.14 -6.62 -15.39
C SER A 14 15.82 -7.26 -14.97
N SER A 15 14.99 -7.68 -15.92
CA SER A 15 13.72 -8.35 -15.66
C SER A 15 13.92 -9.69 -14.94
N VAL A 16 14.86 -10.51 -15.38
CA VAL A 16 15.20 -11.78 -14.72
C VAL A 16 15.66 -11.53 -13.28
N LEU A 17 16.49 -10.52 -13.03
CA LEU A 17 16.96 -10.17 -11.70
C LEU A 17 15.81 -9.73 -10.79
N ILE A 18 14.87 -8.91 -11.29
CA ILE A 18 13.69 -8.47 -10.57
C ILE A 18 12.86 -9.68 -10.10
N PHE A 19 12.54 -10.59 -11.00
CA PHE A 19 11.75 -11.78 -10.66
C PHE A 19 12.51 -12.77 -9.77
N ALA A 20 13.83 -12.88 -9.93
CA ALA A 20 14.68 -13.68 -9.05
C ALA A 20 14.67 -13.15 -7.61
N ILE A 21 14.71 -11.83 -7.41
CA ILE A 21 14.61 -11.20 -6.09
C ILE A 21 13.23 -11.49 -5.47
N CYS A 22 12.14 -11.36 -6.25
CA CYS A 22 10.79 -11.70 -5.78
C CYS A 22 10.69 -13.16 -5.36
N ARG A 23 11.16 -14.07 -6.21
CA ARG A 23 11.16 -15.49 -5.91
C ARG A 23 11.95 -15.81 -4.64
N ARG A 24 13.15 -15.23 -4.50
CA ARG A 24 14.00 -15.43 -3.32
C ARG A 24 13.31 -14.95 -2.03
N ASN A 25 12.59 -13.84 -2.10
CA ASN A 25 11.81 -13.35 -0.96
C ASN A 25 10.69 -14.33 -0.58
N GLN A 26 9.98 -14.90 -1.56
CA GLN A 26 8.94 -15.91 -1.32
C GLN A 26 9.53 -17.19 -0.73
N GLU A 27 10.66 -17.67 -1.25
CA GLU A 27 11.36 -18.85 -0.72
C GLU A 27 11.79 -18.64 0.73
N ALA A 28 12.36 -17.46 1.05
CA ALA A 28 12.73 -17.13 2.42
C ALA A 28 11.51 -17.12 3.36
N SER A 29 10.38 -16.56 2.91
CA SER A 29 9.12 -16.62 3.67
C SER A 29 8.65 -18.07 3.90
N ALA A 30 8.64 -18.89 2.86
CA ALA A 30 8.22 -20.29 2.96
C ALA A 30 9.11 -21.12 3.90
N GLN A 31 10.43 -20.92 3.85
CA GLN A 31 11.38 -21.62 4.72
C GLN A 31 11.16 -21.29 6.20
N HIS A 32 10.81 -20.04 6.52
CA HIS A 32 10.52 -19.65 7.91
C HIS A 32 9.16 -20.10 8.42
N GLN A 33 8.24 -20.45 7.52
CA GLN A 33 6.93 -21.00 7.89
C GLN A 33 6.99 -22.50 8.17
N THR A 34 8.05 -23.19 7.70
CA THR A 34 8.29 -24.59 8.03
C THR A 34 8.75 -24.66 9.47
N GLU A 35 7.87 -25.03 10.37
CA GLU A 35 8.22 -25.26 11.77
C GLU A 35 9.32 -26.31 11.85
N LEU A 36 10.34 -26.05 12.67
CA LEU A 36 11.39 -27.01 13.01
C LEU A 36 10.85 -28.14 13.92
N THR A 37 9.66 -28.66 13.61
CA THR A 37 8.99 -29.71 14.38
C THR A 37 9.80 -30.98 14.41
N PHE A 38 10.71 -31.18 13.44
CA PHE A 38 11.61 -32.34 13.40
C PHE A 38 12.71 -32.31 14.47
N TRP A 39 12.94 -31.18 15.13
CA TRP A 39 13.98 -31.03 16.15
C TRP A 39 13.43 -31.03 17.60
N SER A 40 12.14 -31.24 17.78
CA SER A 40 11.57 -31.37 19.12
C SER A 40 11.86 -32.77 19.70
N PRO A 41 12.56 -32.88 20.84
CA PRO A 41 12.85 -34.17 21.49
C PRO A 41 11.58 -34.95 21.86
N ASN A 42 10.41 -34.33 21.87
CA ASN A 42 9.11 -34.90 22.19
C ASN A 42 8.21 -35.13 20.98
N ALA A 43 8.73 -35.01 19.77
CA ALA A 43 7.95 -35.13 18.52
C ALA A 43 7.24 -36.48 18.38
N GLU A 44 7.81 -37.54 18.98
CA GLU A 44 7.21 -38.88 18.96
C GLU A 44 5.96 -39.03 19.85
N LYS A 45 5.77 -38.13 20.82
CA LYS A 45 4.66 -38.21 21.80
C LYS A 45 3.46 -37.32 21.45
N GLN A 46 3.59 -36.46 20.49
CA GLN A 46 2.46 -35.63 20.01
C GLN A 46 1.70 -36.35 18.90
N PRO A 47 0.36 -36.44 18.97
CA PRO A 47 -0.41 -36.93 17.84
C PRO A 47 -0.03 -36.09 16.62
N ARG A 48 0.30 -36.76 15.51
CA ARG A 48 0.61 -36.14 14.23
C ARG A 48 -0.59 -35.25 13.81
N GLN A 49 -0.65 -34.06 14.35
CA GLN A 49 -1.43 -33.00 13.74
C GLN A 49 -0.69 -32.68 12.44
N ILE A 50 -1.32 -33.00 11.31
CA ILE A 50 -0.89 -32.55 10.00
C ILE A 50 -0.66 -31.04 10.18
N PRO A 51 0.58 -30.53 9.99
CA PRO A 51 0.83 -29.09 10.13
C PRO A 51 -0.15 -28.40 9.19
N ARG A 52 -1.14 -27.70 9.74
CA ARG A 52 -1.90 -26.77 8.94
C ARG A 52 -0.86 -25.79 8.42
N PRO A 53 -0.78 -25.54 7.10
CA PRO A 53 0.09 -24.51 6.59
C PRO A 53 -0.22 -23.25 7.41
N THR A 54 0.75 -22.82 8.21
CA THR A 54 0.64 -21.62 9.02
C THR A 54 0.36 -20.49 8.05
N GLU A 55 -0.85 -19.95 8.10
CA GLU A 55 -1.23 -18.86 7.20
C GLU A 55 -0.22 -17.72 7.35
N GLU A 56 0.30 -17.27 6.23
CA GLU A 56 1.28 -16.20 6.19
C GLU A 56 0.74 -14.98 6.95
N THR A 57 1.37 -14.66 8.08
CA THR A 57 0.96 -13.50 8.89
C THR A 57 1.52 -12.22 8.28
N TRP A 58 0.67 -11.26 8.06
CA TRP A 58 1.08 -9.95 7.57
C TRP A 58 0.85 -8.86 8.64
N PRO A 59 1.79 -7.93 8.87
CA PRO A 59 3.17 -7.88 8.37
C PRO A 59 4.00 -9.05 8.90
N PRO A 60 5.12 -9.41 8.25
CA PRO A 60 5.96 -10.51 8.70
C PRO A 60 6.35 -10.34 10.16
N ALA A 61 5.99 -11.32 11.01
CA ALA A 61 6.26 -11.24 12.44
C ALA A 61 7.74 -11.45 12.77
N ILE A 62 8.48 -12.07 11.85
CA ILE A 62 9.88 -12.45 12.06
C ILE A 62 10.81 -11.33 11.56
N PRO A 63 11.70 -10.77 12.41
CA PRO A 63 12.59 -9.68 12.04
C PRO A 63 13.47 -9.98 10.81
N SER A 64 13.88 -11.23 10.60
CA SER A 64 14.66 -11.63 9.43
C SER A 64 13.91 -11.44 8.12
N LEU A 65 12.61 -11.75 8.08
CA LEU A 65 11.76 -11.52 6.90
C LEU A 65 11.60 -10.04 6.59
N SER A 66 11.46 -9.21 7.63
CA SER A 66 11.43 -7.75 7.46
C SER A 66 12.75 -7.22 6.89
N LYS A 67 13.89 -7.75 7.31
CA LYS A 67 15.21 -7.40 6.75
C LYS A 67 15.32 -7.83 5.29
N TRP A 68 14.86 -9.04 4.95
CA TRP A 68 14.82 -9.52 3.58
C TRP A 68 13.97 -8.62 2.68
N ARG A 69 12.75 -8.29 3.12
CA ARG A 69 11.84 -7.39 2.40
C ARG A 69 12.47 -6.01 2.17
N ASN A 70 13.06 -5.41 3.19
CA ASN A 70 13.73 -4.13 3.06
C ASN A 70 14.93 -4.21 2.11
N SER A 71 15.75 -5.26 2.21
CA SER A 71 16.87 -5.47 1.30
C SER A 71 16.44 -5.66 -0.17
N ALA A 72 15.30 -6.31 -0.40
CA ALA A 72 14.71 -6.43 -1.73
C ALA A 72 14.23 -5.07 -2.25
N CYS A 73 13.58 -4.26 -1.40
CA CYS A 73 13.21 -2.88 -1.75
C CYS A 73 14.41 -2.06 -2.20
N ASP A 74 15.51 -2.09 -1.43
CA ASP A 74 16.73 -1.35 -1.78
C ASP A 74 17.33 -1.82 -3.14
N CYS A 75 17.24 -3.13 -3.44
CA CYS A 75 17.67 -3.62 -4.76
C CYS A 75 16.77 -3.08 -5.88
N PHE A 76 15.44 -3.01 -5.64
CA PHE A 76 14.52 -2.44 -6.61
C PHE A 76 14.71 -0.93 -6.79
N ASP A 77 15.11 -0.20 -5.75
CA ASP A 77 15.44 1.23 -5.86
C ASP A 77 16.62 1.44 -6.80
N ILE A 78 17.68 0.65 -6.67
CA ILE A 78 18.84 0.71 -7.53
C ILE A 78 18.50 0.37 -8.99
N LEU A 79 17.69 -0.68 -9.20
CA LEU A 79 17.23 -1.08 -10.54
C LEU A 79 16.32 -0.02 -11.17
N HIS A 80 15.44 0.61 -10.38
CA HIS A 80 14.54 1.66 -10.83
C HIS A 80 15.33 2.92 -11.24
N TRP A 81 16.29 3.33 -10.40
CA TRP A 81 17.17 4.45 -10.75
C TRP A 81 17.95 4.20 -12.04
N ASN A 82 18.45 2.98 -12.23
CA ASN A 82 19.14 2.59 -13.47
C ASN A 82 18.20 2.64 -14.68
N ALA A 83 16.99 2.10 -14.57
CA ALA A 83 15.99 2.11 -15.64
C ALA A 83 15.59 3.55 -16.02
N ASN A 84 15.36 4.43 -15.04
CA ASN A 84 15.09 5.84 -15.29
C ASN A 84 16.25 6.56 -15.95
N SER A 85 17.48 6.25 -15.57
CA SER A 85 18.68 6.82 -16.19
C SER A 85 18.85 6.38 -17.65
N ILE A 86 18.43 5.17 -18.00
CA ILE A 86 18.40 4.68 -19.38
C ILE A 86 17.31 5.41 -20.16
N ALA A 87 16.09 5.50 -19.63
CA ALA A 87 14.95 6.19 -20.25
C ALA A 87 15.28 7.65 -20.57
N ALA A 88 15.91 8.37 -19.63
CA ALA A 88 16.33 9.76 -19.84
C ALA A 88 17.35 9.92 -21.00
N ARG A 89 18.22 8.93 -21.20
CA ARG A 89 19.23 8.95 -22.31
C ARG A 89 18.63 8.62 -23.67
N VAL A 90 17.55 7.83 -23.72
CA VAL A 90 16.94 7.34 -24.95
C VAL A 90 15.81 8.24 -25.45
N GLY A 91 15.57 9.37 -24.80
CA GLY A 91 14.58 10.37 -25.24
C GLY A 91 13.21 10.25 -24.53
N GLY A 92 13.19 9.69 -23.33
CA GLY A 92 12.00 9.73 -22.45
C GLY A 92 10.98 8.65 -22.72
N TRP A 93 11.28 7.64 -23.51
CA TRP A 93 10.45 6.44 -23.60
C TRP A 93 10.62 5.61 -22.34
N GLU A 94 9.54 5.33 -21.65
CA GLU A 94 9.63 4.56 -20.44
C GLU A 94 10.11 3.14 -20.70
N HIS A 95 11.07 2.71 -19.88
CA HIS A 95 11.71 1.42 -20.06
C HIS A 95 10.76 0.29 -19.60
N PRO A 96 10.58 -0.80 -20.36
CA PRO A 96 9.68 -1.90 -19.99
C PRO A 96 9.94 -2.49 -18.60
N THR A 97 11.19 -2.43 -18.15
CA THR A 97 11.61 -2.87 -16.80
C THR A 97 10.89 -2.11 -15.68
N ILE A 98 10.43 -0.87 -15.92
CA ILE A 98 9.71 -0.06 -14.93
C ILE A 98 8.39 -0.72 -14.54
N LEU A 99 7.64 -1.24 -15.53
CA LEU A 99 6.44 -2.02 -15.28
C LEU A 99 6.73 -3.23 -14.36
N HIS A 100 7.79 -3.98 -14.67
CA HIS A 100 8.19 -5.15 -13.89
C HIS A 100 8.60 -4.78 -12.46
N LEU A 101 9.26 -3.63 -12.27
CA LEU A 101 9.63 -3.10 -10.96
C LEU A 101 8.39 -2.74 -10.13
N HIS A 102 7.40 -2.09 -10.73
CA HIS A 102 6.16 -1.80 -10.03
C HIS A 102 5.41 -3.08 -9.64
N ILE A 103 5.28 -4.05 -10.56
CA ILE A 103 4.66 -5.35 -10.26
C ILE A 103 5.39 -6.03 -9.08
N ALA A 104 6.73 -6.09 -9.14
CA ALA A 104 7.54 -6.70 -8.11
C ALA A 104 7.33 -6.05 -6.73
N ARG A 105 7.23 -4.72 -6.67
CA ARG A 105 6.94 -3.99 -5.43
C ARG A 105 5.54 -4.28 -4.91
N LEU A 106 4.54 -4.40 -5.77
CA LEU A 106 3.19 -4.79 -5.35
C LEU A 106 3.21 -6.16 -4.66
N MET A 107 3.91 -7.13 -5.26
CA MET A 107 4.03 -8.49 -4.70
C MET A 107 4.80 -8.52 -3.38
N LEU A 108 5.76 -7.61 -3.20
CA LEU A 108 6.62 -7.54 -2.01
C LEU A 108 5.96 -6.79 -0.85
N LEU A 109 5.15 -5.76 -1.15
CA LEU A 109 4.65 -4.80 -0.16
C LEU A 109 3.20 -5.04 0.26
N ALA A 110 2.44 -5.90 -0.43
CA ALA A 110 1.05 -6.20 -0.11
C ALA A 110 0.80 -7.70 0.12
N PRO A 111 -0.15 -8.06 0.98
CA PRO A 111 -0.59 -9.45 1.20
C PRO A 111 -1.52 -9.91 0.07
N VAL A 112 -0.98 -10.00 -1.16
CA VAL A 112 -1.78 -10.19 -2.39
C VAL A 112 -2.68 -11.41 -2.31
N GLN A 113 -2.21 -12.53 -1.74
CA GLN A 113 -3.01 -13.74 -1.58
C GLN A 113 -4.24 -13.53 -0.69
N HIS A 114 -4.10 -12.76 0.41
CA HIS A 114 -5.22 -12.43 1.29
C HIS A 114 -6.17 -11.44 0.61
N ILE A 115 -5.65 -10.46 -0.13
CA ILE A 115 -6.46 -9.52 -0.90
C ILE A 115 -7.27 -10.26 -1.98
N GLN A 116 -6.67 -11.22 -2.68
CA GLN A 116 -7.39 -12.06 -3.66
C GLN A 116 -8.48 -12.91 -3.00
N LYS A 117 -8.18 -13.57 -1.87
CA LYS A 117 -9.19 -14.31 -1.10
C LYS A 117 -10.33 -13.41 -0.64
N LEU A 118 -10.03 -12.17 -0.24
CA LEU A 118 -11.04 -11.18 0.16
C LEU A 118 -11.94 -10.80 -1.01
N ALA A 119 -11.39 -10.64 -2.22
CA ALA A 119 -12.12 -10.22 -3.42
C ALA A 119 -13.03 -11.32 -4.00
N VAL A 120 -12.72 -12.60 -3.80
CA VAL A 120 -13.51 -13.74 -4.32
C VAL A 120 -14.87 -13.85 -3.62
N TYR A 121 -14.94 -13.46 -2.35
CA TYR A 121 -16.21 -13.49 -1.62
C TYR A 121 -16.87 -12.11 -1.74
N PRO A 122 -17.97 -11.97 -2.49
CA PRO A 122 -18.65 -10.70 -2.64
C PRO A 122 -19.07 -10.18 -1.26
N LEU A 123 -19.05 -8.85 -1.12
CA LEU A 123 -19.67 -8.12 -0.02
C LEU A 123 -21.22 -8.25 -0.10
N ALA A 124 -21.71 -9.49 -0.25
CA ALA A 124 -23.13 -9.76 -0.19
C ALA A 124 -23.64 -9.32 1.18
N PRO A 125 -24.82 -8.69 1.25
CA PRO A 125 -25.45 -8.44 2.53
C PRO A 125 -25.61 -9.79 3.23
N LEU A 126 -24.90 -9.94 4.35
CA LEU A 126 -24.88 -11.17 5.13
C LEU A 126 -26.28 -11.39 5.70
N THR A 127 -27.01 -12.32 5.14
CA THR A 127 -28.30 -12.75 5.66
C THR A 127 -28.14 -13.50 7.00
N SER A 128 -26.90 -13.91 7.33
CA SER A 128 -26.56 -14.50 8.63
C SER A 128 -25.06 -14.33 8.94
N PRO A 129 -24.69 -13.86 10.15
CA PRO A 129 -23.27 -13.75 10.56
C PRO A 129 -22.53 -15.10 10.59
N ASN A 130 -23.24 -16.21 10.68
CA ASN A 130 -22.66 -17.56 10.74
C ASN A 130 -22.30 -18.15 9.37
N SER A 131 -22.52 -17.44 8.27
CA SER A 131 -22.28 -17.92 6.91
C SER A 131 -20.93 -17.47 6.31
N ILE A 132 -20.14 -16.66 7.04
CA ILE A 132 -18.85 -16.19 6.53
C ILE A 132 -17.81 -17.28 6.70
N PRO A 133 -17.14 -17.74 5.62
CA PRO A 133 -16.06 -18.71 5.75
C PRO A 133 -14.92 -18.16 6.60
N ALA A 134 -14.32 -18.99 7.46
CA ALA A 134 -13.19 -18.62 8.29
C ALA A 134 -12.02 -18.04 7.47
N ALA A 135 -11.77 -18.59 6.27
CA ALA A 135 -10.74 -18.10 5.35
C ALA A 135 -10.96 -16.64 4.91
N HIS A 136 -12.23 -16.23 4.75
CA HIS A 136 -12.56 -14.84 4.43
C HIS A 136 -12.29 -13.90 5.62
N MET A 137 -12.66 -14.31 6.82
CA MET A 137 -12.38 -13.55 8.04
C MET A 137 -10.87 -13.37 8.25
N THR A 138 -10.11 -14.42 8.05
CA THR A 138 -8.64 -14.37 8.10
C THR A 138 -8.07 -13.43 7.04
N ALA A 139 -8.55 -13.52 5.80
CA ALA A 139 -8.13 -12.63 4.72
C ALA A 139 -8.42 -11.16 5.03
N ARG A 140 -9.63 -10.87 5.55
CA ARG A 140 -10.01 -9.53 6.01
C ARG A 140 -9.11 -9.02 7.12
N TYR A 141 -8.83 -9.85 8.12
CA TYR A 141 -7.96 -9.50 9.23
C TYR A 141 -6.54 -9.12 8.76
N HIS A 142 -5.91 -9.95 7.90
CA HIS A 142 -4.57 -9.68 7.40
C HIS A 142 -4.53 -8.44 6.50
N THR A 143 -5.54 -8.23 5.67
CA THR A 143 -5.64 -7.04 4.81
C THR A 143 -5.78 -5.76 5.65
N LEU A 144 -6.65 -5.78 6.66
CA LEU A 144 -6.84 -4.63 7.56
C LEU A 144 -5.55 -4.35 8.37
N ARG A 145 -4.92 -5.41 8.88
CA ARG A 145 -3.67 -5.30 9.62
C ARG A 145 -2.54 -4.72 8.76
N TRP A 146 -2.45 -5.10 7.49
CA TRP A 146 -1.53 -4.51 6.53
C TRP A 146 -1.75 -3.01 6.37
N ALA A 147 -2.95 -2.59 6.11
CA ALA A 147 -3.26 -1.17 5.88
C ALA A 147 -2.96 -0.30 7.12
N ILE A 148 -3.13 -0.83 8.35
CA ILE A 148 -3.03 -0.09 9.61
C ILE A 148 -1.65 -0.24 10.27
N ARG A 149 -1.16 -1.48 10.41
CA ARG A 149 0.07 -1.77 11.16
C ARG A 149 1.32 -1.61 10.33
N ASP A 150 1.23 -1.87 9.03
CA ASP A 150 2.32 -1.70 8.05
C ASP A 150 2.08 -0.48 7.15
N GLN A 151 1.49 0.57 7.70
CA GLN A 151 0.94 1.71 6.97
C GLN A 151 1.95 2.38 6.02
N TYR A 152 3.23 2.48 6.40
CA TYR A 152 4.26 3.06 5.53
C TYR A 152 4.47 2.21 4.27
N LYS A 153 4.54 0.89 4.42
CA LYS A 153 4.68 -0.05 3.31
C LYS A 153 3.39 -0.13 2.48
N ALA A 154 2.23 -0.05 3.14
CA ALA A 154 0.93 0.00 2.47
C ALA A 154 0.81 1.25 1.60
N ARG A 155 1.15 2.44 2.12
CA ARG A 155 1.15 3.69 1.34
C ARG A 155 2.14 3.65 0.19
N LEU A 156 3.37 3.16 0.43
CA LEU A 156 4.34 2.97 -0.64
C LEU A 156 3.81 2.01 -1.72
N CYS A 157 3.12 0.94 -1.30
CA CYS A 157 2.51 -0.01 -2.22
C CYS A 157 1.46 0.64 -3.11
N ILE A 158 0.54 1.45 -2.57
CA ILE A 158 -0.49 2.10 -3.38
C ILE A 158 0.07 3.20 -4.28
N VAL A 159 1.16 3.86 -3.92
CA VAL A 159 1.90 4.76 -4.83
C VAL A 159 2.39 3.96 -6.04
N HIS A 160 3.06 2.82 -5.82
CA HIS A 160 3.50 1.98 -6.94
C HIS A 160 2.33 1.39 -7.74
N ALA A 161 1.19 1.09 -7.09
CA ALA A 161 -0.01 0.64 -7.79
C ALA A 161 -0.58 1.74 -8.71
N GLY A 162 -0.65 2.97 -8.23
CA GLY A 162 -1.06 4.12 -9.04
C GLY A 162 -0.11 4.38 -10.20
N ALA A 163 1.20 4.37 -9.95
CA ALA A 163 2.23 4.53 -10.96
C ALA A 163 2.15 3.43 -12.04
N LEU A 164 1.85 2.18 -11.65
CA LEU A 164 1.63 1.10 -12.61
C LEU A 164 0.43 1.36 -13.52
N LEU A 165 -0.71 1.79 -12.94
CA LEU A 165 -1.90 2.11 -13.73
C LEU A 165 -1.66 3.29 -14.69
N TRP A 166 -0.85 4.29 -14.27
CA TRP A 166 -0.42 5.37 -15.12
C TRP A 166 0.50 4.88 -16.25
N HIS A 167 1.47 4.04 -15.93
CA HIS A 167 2.40 3.44 -16.91
C HIS A 167 1.64 2.70 -18.00
N VAL A 168 0.72 1.79 -17.64
CA VAL A 168 -0.07 1.04 -18.63
C VAL A 168 -0.93 1.97 -19.49
N ARG A 169 -1.52 3.01 -18.91
CA ARG A 169 -2.31 4.00 -19.66
C ARG A 169 -1.50 4.79 -20.69
N ARG A 170 -0.23 5.08 -20.37
CA ARG A 170 0.59 5.98 -21.17
C ARG A 170 1.56 5.25 -22.10
N TYR A 171 2.07 4.11 -21.66
CA TYR A 171 3.20 3.42 -22.28
C TYR A 171 2.94 1.92 -22.49
N SER A 172 1.67 1.53 -22.65
CA SER A 172 1.36 0.12 -22.93
C SER A 172 2.14 -0.38 -24.14
N SER A 173 2.79 -1.51 -23.96
CA SER A 173 3.49 -2.25 -24.99
C SER A 173 2.79 -3.56 -25.33
N ASN A 174 1.57 -3.75 -24.85
CA ASN A 174 0.81 -5.02 -24.95
C ASN A 174 1.58 -6.20 -24.34
N SER A 175 2.35 -5.92 -23.28
CA SER A 175 3.06 -6.96 -22.55
C SER A 175 2.05 -7.90 -21.86
N PHE A 176 2.32 -9.22 -21.91
CA PHE A 176 1.49 -10.23 -21.23
C PHE A 176 1.40 -10.01 -19.70
N LEU A 177 2.30 -9.22 -19.11
CA LEU A 177 2.28 -8.88 -17.70
C LEU A 177 1.38 -7.68 -17.36
N GLU A 178 1.01 -6.86 -18.33
CA GLU A 178 0.15 -5.69 -18.09
C GLU A 178 -1.21 -6.06 -17.49
N PRO A 179 -1.97 -7.05 -18.02
CA PRO A 179 -3.24 -7.43 -17.43
C PRO A 179 -3.10 -7.90 -15.97
N PHE A 180 -2.05 -8.66 -15.68
CA PHE A 180 -1.76 -9.07 -14.31
C PHE A 180 -1.42 -7.89 -13.41
N GLY A 181 -0.60 -6.96 -13.90
CA GLY A 181 -0.24 -5.74 -13.18
C GLY A 181 -1.45 -4.87 -12.86
N VAL A 182 -2.31 -4.62 -13.86
CA VAL A 182 -3.57 -3.85 -13.70
C VAL A 182 -4.50 -4.53 -12.70
N TYR A 183 -4.68 -5.84 -12.80
CA TYR A 183 -5.48 -6.62 -11.87
C TYR A 183 -4.95 -6.48 -10.42
N ALA A 184 -3.66 -6.72 -10.21
CA ALA A 184 -3.04 -6.64 -8.89
C ALA A 184 -3.12 -5.22 -8.30
N ALA A 185 -2.76 -4.20 -9.08
CA ALA A 185 -2.82 -2.80 -8.66
C ALA A 185 -4.24 -2.38 -8.26
N THR A 186 -5.22 -2.74 -9.08
CA THR A 186 -6.64 -2.45 -8.81
C THR A 186 -7.11 -3.07 -7.51
N LEU A 187 -6.83 -4.36 -7.29
CA LEU A 187 -7.22 -5.05 -6.06
C LEU A 187 -6.51 -4.49 -4.82
N ILE A 188 -5.25 -4.12 -4.93
CA ILE A 188 -4.48 -3.55 -3.81
C ILE A 188 -5.05 -2.18 -3.41
N ILE A 189 -5.30 -1.28 -4.36
CA ILE A 189 -5.89 0.03 -4.07
C ILE A 189 -7.31 -0.13 -3.51
N TRP A 190 -8.12 -1.04 -4.07
CA TRP A 190 -9.45 -1.37 -3.57
C TRP A 190 -9.40 -1.88 -2.13
N ALA A 191 -8.50 -2.81 -1.82
CA ALA A 191 -8.36 -3.38 -0.49
C ALA A 191 -7.90 -2.34 0.55
N TYR A 192 -7.00 -1.45 0.16
CA TYR A 192 -6.59 -0.31 0.99
C TYR A 192 -7.77 0.62 1.26
N SER A 193 -8.52 0.98 0.21
CA SER A 193 -9.71 1.84 0.29
C SER A 193 -10.75 1.32 1.29
N ILE A 194 -11.14 0.04 1.19
CA ILE A 194 -12.12 -0.56 2.12
C ILE A 194 -11.57 -0.67 3.54
N SER A 195 -10.27 -0.91 3.70
CA SER A 195 -9.63 -0.96 5.01
C SER A 195 -9.66 0.39 5.72
N MET A 196 -9.36 1.47 4.98
CA MET A 196 -9.41 2.84 5.52
C MET A 196 -10.84 3.28 5.87
N GLN A 197 -11.84 2.87 5.08
CA GLN A 197 -13.25 3.13 5.41
C GLN A 197 -13.69 2.39 6.68
N THR A 198 -13.28 1.15 6.83
CA THR A 198 -13.56 0.37 8.04
C THR A 198 -12.99 1.08 9.29
N MET A 199 -11.77 1.61 9.19
CA MET A 199 -11.15 2.38 10.28
C MET A 199 -11.92 3.64 10.63
N ARG A 200 -12.32 4.42 9.61
CA ARG A 200 -13.10 5.65 9.82
C ARG A 200 -14.44 5.36 10.49
N SER A 201 -15.10 4.28 10.11
CA SER A 201 -16.39 3.88 10.69
C SER A 201 -16.27 3.47 12.17
N HIS A 202 -15.15 2.88 12.57
CA HIS A 202 -14.89 2.51 13.97
C HIS A 202 -14.43 3.68 14.83
N ASN A 203 -13.86 4.73 14.24
CA ASN A 203 -13.39 5.93 14.94
C ASN A 203 -14.44 7.06 15.00
N LEU A 204 -15.62 6.89 14.39
CA LEU A 204 -16.72 7.80 14.64
C LEU A 204 -17.18 7.59 16.10
N PRO A 205 -17.19 8.65 16.95
CA PRO A 205 -17.77 8.55 18.30
C PRO A 205 -19.22 8.10 18.15
N GLN A 206 -19.60 7.05 18.87
CA GLN A 206 -21.01 6.77 19.11
C GLN A 206 -21.66 8.09 19.54
N ALA A 207 -22.65 8.52 18.78
CA ALA A 207 -23.33 9.78 18.99
C ALA A 207 -23.64 9.96 20.48
N ILE A 208 -23.19 11.07 21.00
CA ILE A 208 -23.33 11.57 22.34
C ILE A 208 -24.80 11.41 22.76
N VAL A 209 -25.04 10.51 23.72
CA VAL A 209 -26.23 10.61 24.58
C VAL A 209 -26.03 11.90 25.36
N PRO A 210 -26.97 12.86 25.31
CA PRO A 210 -26.80 14.10 26.06
C PRO A 210 -26.86 13.78 27.57
N GLU A 211 -25.72 13.92 28.23
CA GLU A 211 -25.65 13.89 29.68
C GLU A 211 -26.32 15.14 30.23
N PRO A 212 -27.17 15.04 31.28
CA PRO A 212 -27.87 16.21 31.82
C PRO A 212 -26.89 17.20 32.44
N GLN A 213 -26.97 18.43 31.98
CA GLN A 213 -26.11 19.54 32.44
C GLN A 213 -26.31 19.81 33.93
N PRO A 214 -25.21 19.93 34.71
CA PRO A 214 -25.26 20.53 36.02
C PRO A 214 -25.43 22.07 35.92
N LEU A 215 -26.30 22.60 36.74
CA LEU A 215 -26.61 24.04 36.90
C LEU A 215 -25.36 24.89 37.21
N PRO A 216 -25.34 26.17 36.80
CA PRO A 216 -24.16 27.04 36.94
C PRO A 216 -24.03 27.55 38.37
N HIS A 217 -22.86 27.33 38.98
CA HIS A 217 -22.45 28.06 40.15
C HIS A 217 -21.71 29.36 39.75
N HIS A 218 -22.32 30.48 40.11
CA HIS A 218 -21.68 31.79 40.13
C HIS A 218 -20.48 31.78 41.10
N SER A 219 -19.34 32.24 40.65
CA SER A 219 -18.32 32.84 41.51
C SER A 219 -17.54 33.90 40.75
N THR A 220 -17.77 35.08 41.22
CA THR A 220 -17.11 36.34 40.94
C THR A 220 -15.68 36.33 41.45
N ARG A 221 -14.68 36.72 40.68
CA ARG A 221 -13.58 37.55 41.21
C ARG A 221 -12.63 38.04 40.12
N GLN A 222 -12.70 39.32 39.90
CA GLN A 222 -11.70 40.38 39.95
C GLN A 222 -10.51 40.34 38.99
N GLU A 223 -10.51 41.42 38.23
CA GLU A 223 -9.48 41.98 37.34
C GLU A 223 -8.24 42.39 38.12
N GLU A 224 -7.07 42.27 37.49
CA GLU A 224 -6.02 43.31 37.55
C GLU A 224 -5.22 43.30 36.24
N PRO A 225 -4.75 44.51 35.79
CA PRO A 225 -4.09 44.66 34.49
C PRO A 225 -2.58 44.64 34.62
N SER A 226 -1.85 44.01 33.71
CA SER A 226 -0.41 44.18 33.56
C SER A 226 -0.02 44.51 32.12
N ILE A 227 0.39 45.71 32.01
CA ILE A 227 1.37 46.44 31.20
C ILE A 227 2.10 45.64 30.11
N GLY A 228 2.12 46.29 28.94
CA GLY A 228 2.65 45.91 27.67
C GLY A 228 4.12 45.47 27.63
N GLU A 229 4.35 44.61 26.70
CA GLU A 229 5.64 44.39 26.10
C GLU A 229 5.47 44.24 24.59
N THR A 230 6.01 45.23 23.90
CA THR A 230 6.12 45.35 22.46
C THR A 230 7.03 44.21 22.00
N VAL A 231 6.46 43.18 21.35
CA VAL A 231 7.26 42.19 20.65
C VAL A 231 7.25 42.54 19.17
N LEU A 232 8.44 42.81 18.73
CA LEU A 232 8.88 43.00 17.34
C LEU A 232 8.23 42.01 16.40
N GLU A 233 7.71 42.55 15.30
CA GLU A 233 7.38 41.84 14.09
C GLU A 233 8.61 41.07 13.65
N SER A 234 8.60 39.76 13.80
CA SER A 234 9.50 38.85 13.13
C SER A 234 8.84 38.35 11.85
N GLU A 235 9.31 38.95 10.79
CA GLU A 235 9.55 38.45 9.45
C GLU A 235 8.78 37.20 9.01
N ASP A 236 8.16 37.33 7.84
CA ASP A 236 7.63 36.33 6.97
C ASP A 236 8.44 35.03 7.00
N SER A 237 8.04 34.11 7.83
CA SER A 237 8.32 32.72 7.59
C SER A 237 7.31 32.31 6.50
N ASP A 238 7.76 32.17 5.28
CA ASP A 238 7.10 31.42 4.24
C ASP A 238 6.70 30.06 4.84
N CYS A 239 5.49 29.99 5.34
CA CYS A 239 4.87 28.77 5.79
C CYS A 239 4.60 27.97 4.51
N GLU A 240 5.61 27.24 4.03
CA GLU A 240 5.43 26.23 3.00
C GLU A 240 4.32 25.31 3.49
N THR A 241 3.13 25.50 2.93
CA THR A 241 1.97 24.68 3.26
C THR A 241 2.31 23.25 2.90
N GLU A 242 2.44 22.38 3.91
CA GLU A 242 2.71 20.97 3.69
C GLU A 242 1.73 20.40 2.66
N PRO A 243 2.21 19.59 1.72
CA PRO A 243 1.35 19.05 0.66
C PRO A 243 0.23 18.20 1.26
N THR A 244 -1.01 18.57 0.99
CA THR A 244 -2.20 17.90 1.53
C THR A 244 -2.78 16.84 0.59
N VAL A 245 -2.30 16.77 -0.65
CA VAL A 245 -2.85 15.88 -1.69
C VAL A 245 -1.73 15.23 -2.49
N ILE A 246 -1.88 13.93 -2.73
CA ILE A 246 -1.06 13.19 -3.71
C ILE A 246 -1.94 12.65 -4.83
N GLN A 247 -1.45 12.72 -6.07
CA GLN A 247 -2.08 12.12 -7.23
C GLN A 247 -1.37 10.81 -7.57
N LEU A 248 -1.98 9.66 -7.23
CA LEU A 248 -1.34 8.35 -7.30
C LEU A 248 -1.05 7.88 -8.74
N ASP A 249 -1.91 8.24 -9.69
CA ASP A 249 -1.84 7.78 -11.08
C ASP A 249 -1.28 8.84 -12.04
N ARG A 250 -0.33 9.62 -11.55
CA ARG A 250 0.51 10.57 -12.29
C ARG A 250 1.92 10.59 -11.68
N PRO A 251 2.94 11.00 -12.42
CA PRO A 251 4.24 11.29 -11.84
C PRO A 251 4.10 12.31 -10.71
N CYS A 252 4.71 12.01 -9.58
CA CYS A 252 4.78 12.89 -8.42
C CYS A 252 6.25 13.10 -8.05
N ASP A 253 6.55 14.26 -7.50
CA ASP A 253 7.87 14.56 -6.97
C ASP A 253 8.16 13.65 -5.76
N ASP A 254 9.43 13.26 -5.63
CA ASP A 254 9.87 12.33 -4.58
C ASP A 254 9.54 12.87 -3.17
N GLU A 255 9.57 14.18 -2.99
CA GLU A 255 9.23 14.85 -1.72
C GLU A 255 7.76 14.61 -1.34
N ILE A 256 6.83 14.78 -2.29
CA ILE A 256 5.39 14.51 -2.07
C ILE A 256 5.17 13.02 -1.76
N VAL A 257 5.87 12.13 -2.47
CA VAL A 257 5.81 10.69 -2.21
C VAL A 257 6.31 10.37 -0.80
N GLN A 258 7.44 10.94 -0.39
CA GLN A 258 8.00 10.75 0.95
C GLN A 258 7.07 11.32 2.03
N ALA A 259 6.51 12.51 1.82
CA ALA A 259 5.53 13.12 2.72
C ALA A 259 4.30 12.22 2.87
N TYR A 260 3.75 11.72 1.76
CA TYR A 260 2.60 10.82 1.80
C TYR A 260 2.90 9.49 2.51
N VAL A 261 4.04 8.88 2.24
CA VAL A 261 4.43 7.63 2.91
C VAL A 261 4.53 7.83 4.42
N ARG A 262 5.11 8.94 4.88
CA ARG A 262 5.33 9.24 6.31
C ARG A 262 4.08 9.79 6.98
N PHE A 263 3.43 10.76 6.37
CA PHE A 263 2.36 11.59 6.97
C PHE A 263 1.01 11.45 6.27
N GLY A 264 0.81 10.43 5.45
CA GLY A 264 -0.40 10.25 4.64
C GLY A 264 -1.71 10.12 5.41
N HIS A 265 -1.69 10.10 6.76
CA HIS A 265 -2.89 10.22 7.57
C HIS A 265 -3.51 11.64 7.50
N ASN A 266 -2.70 12.65 7.19
CA ASN A 266 -3.10 14.05 6.99
C ASN A 266 -3.27 14.42 5.51
N MET A 267 -3.02 13.49 4.59
CA MET A 267 -3.04 13.73 3.16
C MET A 267 -4.20 12.98 2.48
N SER A 268 -4.76 13.60 1.44
CA SER A 268 -5.72 12.97 0.53
C SER A 268 -4.99 12.30 -0.64
N ALA A 269 -5.30 11.03 -0.88
CA ALA A 269 -4.75 10.30 -2.03
C ALA A 269 -5.81 10.20 -3.12
N ARG A 270 -5.53 10.75 -4.29
CA ARG A 270 -6.46 10.84 -5.41
C ARG A 270 -6.00 10.05 -6.63
N MET A 271 -6.97 9.64 -7.42
CA MET A 271 -6.75 9.02 -8.74
C MET A 271 -7.71 9.62 -9.77
N HIS A 272 -7.26 9.67 -11.02
CA HIS A 272 -8.09 10.10 -12.14
C HIS A 272 -9.37 9.24 -12.25
N ARG A 273 -10.54 9.86 -12.42
CA ARG A 273 -11.85 9.21 -12.49
C ARG A 273 -12.32 8.46 -11.24
N VAL A 274 -11.49 8.42 -10.21
CA VAL A 274 -11.84 7.82 -8.90
C VAL A 274 -12.08 8.91 -7.85
N GLY A 275 -11.32 9.99 -7.88
CA GLY A 275 -11.29 10.99 -6.81
C GLY A 275 -10.46 10.51 -5.62
N ASP A 276 -10.83 10.92 -4.42
CA ASP A 276 -10.16 10.44 -3.20
C ASP A 276 -10.45 8.94 -3.00
N ILE A 277 -9.38 8.15 -2.89
CA ILE A 277 -9.47 6.69 -2.73
C ILE A 277 -10.08 6.25 -1.40
N CYS A 278 -10.20 7.15 -0.44
CA CYS A 278 -10.78 6.90 0.88
C CYS A 278 -12.25 7.31 1.00
N GLU A 279 -12.87 7.87 -0.05
CA GLU A 279 -14.31 8.14 -0.09
C GLU A 279 -15.15 6.87 -0.09
N ALA A 280 -16.38 6.94 0.45
CA ALA A 280 -17.30 5.80 0.54
C ALA A 280 -17.58 5.12 -0.82
N SER A 281 -17.66 5.90 -1.89
CA SER A 281 -17.90 5.42 -3.26
C SER A 281 -16.64 4.95 -4.00
N ALA A 282 -15.45 5.22 -3.45
CA ALA A 282 -14.17 4.95 -4.12
C ALA A 282 -13.94 3.48 -4.45
N PRO A 283 -14.22 2.49 -3.58
CA PRO A 283 -13.98 1.08 -3.90
C PRO A 283 -14.65 0.64 -5.21
N ARG A 284 -15.90 1.07 -5.43
CA ARG A 284 -16.63 0.76 -6.67
C ARG A 284 -16.01 1.45 -7.89
N ARG A 285 -15.58 2.70 -7.74
CA ARG A 285 -14.93 3.46 -8.83
C ARG A 285 -13.57 2.89 -9.19
N ILE A 286 -12.80 2.43 -8.18
CA ILE A 286 -11.51 1.76 -8.39
C ILE A 286 -11.68 0.50 -9.22
N LEU A 287 -12.61 -0.39 -8.85
CA LEU A 287 -12.89 -1.61 -9.60
C LEU A 287 -13.34 -1.30 -11.03
N LYS A 288 -14.24 -0.32 -11.21
CA LYS A 288 -14.69 0.11 -12.55
C LYS A 288 -13.53 0.61 -13.41
N GLN A 289 -12.59 1.37 -12.82
CA GLN A 289 -11.42 1.85 -13.54
C GLN A 289 -10.47 0.71 -13.93
N GLY A 290 -10.25 -0.26 -13.03
CA GLY A 290 -9.46 -1.46 -13.34
C GLY A 290 -10.07 -2.30 -14.46
N ILE A 291 -11.38 -2.56 -14.41
CA ILE A 291 -12.09 -3.27 -15.46
C ILE A 291 -11.93 -2.52 -16.80
N ARG A 292 -12.10 -1.20 -16.79
CA ARG A 292 -11.93 -0.40 -18.01
C ARG A 292 -10.54 -0.57 -18.62
N LEU A 293 -9.48 -0.54 -17.81
CA LEU A 293 -8.11 -0.70 -18.29
C LEU A 293 -7.84 -2.11 -18.83
N LEU A 294 -8.56 -3.13 -18.32
CA LEU A 294 -8.44 -4.50 -18.79
C LEU A 294 -9.25 -4.78 -20.07
N THR A 295 -10.30 -3.99 -20.34
CA THR A 295 -11.23 -4.22 -21.44
C THR A 295 -11.11 -3.18 -22.56
N SER A 296 -10.46 -2.04 -22.31
CA SER A 296 -10.20 -1.06 -23.35
C SER A 296 -9.13 -1.61 -24.28
N ASP A 297 -9.46 -1.68 -25.57
CA ASP A 297 -8.41 -1.67 -26.59
C ASP A 297 -7.62 -0.37 -26.36
N VAL A 298 -6.32 -0.52 -26.14
CA VAL A 298 -5.40 0.58 -25.73
C VAL A 298 -5.22 1.64 -26.85
N THR A 299 -6.13 1.71 -27.77
CA THR A 299 -6.10 2.56 -28.98
C THR A 299 -6.88 3.85 -28.85
N ASP A 300 -7.38 4.23 -27.66
CA ASP A 300 -8.07 5.51 -27.49
C ASP A 300 -7.06 6.57 -26.96
N PRO A 301 -6.47 7.42 -27.85
CA PRO A 301 -5.46 8.40 -27.47
C PRO A 301 -6.03 9.62 -26.74
N ASP A 302 -7.37 9.74 -26.61
CA ASP A 302 -8.10 10.87 -26.04
C ASP A 302 -8.66 10.60 -24.63
N GLY A 303 -7.91 9.94 -23.79
CA GLY A 303 -8.27 9.64 -22.41
C GLY A 303 -7.68 10.60 -21.38
#